data_3a4fc3e0dd0c0b5220c7726a26b4a516
#
_entry.id   3a4fc3e0dd0c0b5220c7726a26b4a516
#
_cell.length_a   1.000
_cell.length_b   1.000
_cell.length_c   1.000
_cell.angle_alpha   90.00
_cell.angle_beta   90.00
_cell.angle_gamma   90.00
#
_symmetry.space_group_name_H-M   'P 1'
#
loop_
_entity.id
_entity.type
_entity.pdbx_description
1 polymer ?
#
loop_
_entity_poly.entity_id
_entity_poly.type
_entity_poly.pdbx_seq_one_letter_code
_entity_poly.pdbx_strand_id
1 'polypeptide(L)'
;MRVLLADDERLLANTVADGLRKLSMAVDVCYDGDAALERLGVNQYAVAVLDRDMPGRTGDEVCRWIVQSELGTRILILTAAGGIRDRVSGFGLGADDYLTKPFAFAELAARVQALGRRPPAGFAPVLDEHGVVLDTPRHQAFRDGELLDLTPKEFAVLSVLMRSSGQVVSAEVLLEQAWDEHADPFTNAVRVAVMTLRRKLGDPPLIHTVPRVGYRFGG
;
A
#
# COMPACT_ATOMS: atom_id res chain seq x y z
N MET A 1 -3.12 0.10 2.56
CA MET A 1 -2.27 0.02 1.36
C MET A 1 -1.20 1.09 1.48
N ARG A 2 0.09 0.69 1.41
CA ARG A 2 1.22 1.63 1.49
C ARG A 2 1.67 2.03 0.07
N VAL A 3 1.85 3.32 -0.15
CA VAL A 3 2.17 3.93 -1.45
C VAL A 3 3.46 4.74 -1.29
N LEU A 4 4.41 4.56 -2.19
CA LEU A 4 5.53 5.49 -2.36
C LEU A 4 5.13 6.52 -3.40
N LEU A 5 5.31 7.80 -3.11
CA LEU A 5 5.14 8.90 -4.05
C LEU A 5 6.48 9.63 -4.19
N ALA A 6 7.05 9.61 -5.38
CA ALA A 6 8.29 10.30 -5.70
C ALA A 6 8.03 11.35 -6.80
N ASP A 7 8.22 12.61 -6.47
CA ASP A 7 8.03 13.76 -7.39
C ASP A 7 8.82 14.95 -6.82
N ASP A 8 9.65 15.60 -7.62
CA ASP A 8 10.51 16.72 -7.20
C ASP A 8 9.73 18.02 -7.00
N GLU A 9 8.52 18.10 -7.56
CA GLU A 9 7.60 19.22 -7.34
C GLU A 9 6.91 19.06 -5.97
N ARG A 10 7.58 19.54 -4.92
CA ARG A 10 7.19 19.35 -3.52
C ARG A 10 5.74 19.71 -3.21
N LEU A 11 5.22 20.79 -3.81
CA LEU A 11 3.84 21.22 -3.58
C LEU A 11 2.84 20.20 -4.14
N LEU A 12 3.10 19.70 -5.36
CA LEU A 12 2.29 18.68 -6.01
C LEU A 12 2.36 17.37 -5.22
N ALA A 13 3.58 16.91 -4.90
CA ALA A 13 3.79 15.68 -4.13
C ALA A 13 3.03 15.69 -2.80
N ASN A 14 3.18 16.75 -2.00
CA ASN A 14 2.50 16.86 -0.72
C ASN A 14 0.99 16.93 -0.85
N THR A 15 0.47 17.69 -1.85
CA THR A 15 -0.97 17.79 -2.10
C THR A 15 -1.57 16.45 -2.50
N VAL A 16 -0.89 15.71 -3.37
CA VAL A 16 -1.30 14.37 -3.79
C VAL A 16 -1.25 13.40 -2.60
N ALA A 17 -0.17 13.42 -1.81
CA ALA A 17 -0.02 12.57 -0.64
C ALA A 17 -1.15 12.81 0.38
N ASP A 18 -1.46 14.07 0.68
CA ASP A 18 -2.55 14.42 1.59
C ASP A 18 -3.91 13.95 1.09
N GLY A 19 -4.13 14.05 -0.22
CA GLY A 19 -5.33 13.50 -0.85
C GLY A 19 -5.43 11.97 -0.70
N LEU A 20 -4.34 11.24 -0.97
CA LEU A 20 -4.29 9.80 -0.84
C LEU A 20 -4.42 9.33 0.64
N ARG A 21 -3.82 10.07 1.59
CA ARG A 21 -3.97 9.81 3.03
C ARG A 21 -5.43 9.96 3.48
N LYS A 22 -6.18 10.95 2.96
CA LYS A 22 -7.62 11.09 3.22
C LYS A 22 -8.43 9.90 2.69
N LEU A 23 -7.92 9.20 1.68
CA LEU A 23 -8.47 7.93 1.20
C LEU A 23 -7.92 6.71 1.97
N SER A 24 -7.35 6.96 3.17
CA SER A 24 -6.83 5.95 4.10
C SER A 24 -5.67 5.11 3.57
N MET A 25 -4.90 5.64 2.62
CA MET A 25 -3.63 5.05 2.20
C MET A 25 -2.51 5.53 3.13
N ALA A 26 -1.52 4.67 3.38
CA ALA A 26 -0.24 5.08 3.96
C ALA A 26 0.64 5.61 2.82
N VAL A 27 1.15 6.85 2.91
CA VAL A 27 1.89 7.47 1.81
C VAL A 27 3.21 8.05 2.31
N ASP A 28 4.29 7.49 1.80
CA ASP A 28 5.63 8.01 1.99
C ASP A 28 6.02 8.87 0.78
N VAL A 29 6.63 10.03 1.02
CA VAL A 29 6.95 11.01 -0.02
C VAL A 29 8.46 11.13 -0.17
N CYS A 30 8.94 11.07 -1.40
CA CYS A 30 10.31 11.39 -1.78
C CYS A 30 10.32 12.52 -2.81
N TYR A 31 11.44 13.23 -2.92
CA TYR A 31 11.56 14.36 -3.84
C TYR A 31 12.67 14.16 -4.88
N ASP A 32 13.25 12.97 -4.92
CA ASP A 32 14.26 12.54 -5.88
C ASP A 32 14.28 11.02 -6.00
N GLY A 33 14.93 10.52 -7.05
CA GLY A 33 14.97 9.09 -7.33
C GLY A 33 15.91 8.29 -6.43
N ASP A 34 16.93 8.90 -5.85
CA ASP A 34 17.84 8.20 -4.94
C ASP A 34 17.15 7.94 -3.59
N ALA A 35 16.45 8.93 -3.05
CA ALA A 35 15.61 8.76 -1.87
C ALA A 35 14.48 7.74 -2.10
N ALA A 36 13.92 7.67 -3.32
CA ALA A 36 12.92 6.67 -3.66
C ALA A 36 13.51 5.24 -3.61
N LEU A 37 14.73 5.03 -4.15
CA LEU A 37 15.39 3.73 -4.09
C LEU A 37 15.78 3.32 -2.67
N GLU A 38 16.26 4.25 -1.84
CA GLU A 38 16.56 3.99 -0.43
C GLU A 38 15.33 3.47 0.31
N ARG A 39 14.16 4.12 0.13
CA ARG A 39 12.90 3.70 0.74
C ARG A 39 12.40 2.37 0.23
N LEU A 40 12.52 2.12 -1.07
CA LEU A 40 12.15 0.84 -1.68
C LEU A 40 13.05 -0.32 -1.20
N GLY A 41 14.30 -0.04 -0.85
CA GLY A 41 15.24 -1.02 -0.32
C GLY A 41 14.92 -1.48 1.11
N VAL A 42 14.21 -0.65 1.89
CA VAL A 42 13.91 -0.94 3.32
C VAL A 42 12.42 -1.18 3.59
N ASN A 43 11.54 -0.75 2.70
CA ASN A 43 10.08 -0.83 2.91
C ASN A 43 9.38 -1.53 1.75
N GLN A 44 8.26 -2.20 2.04
CA GLN A 44 7.39 -2.76 1.02
C GLN A 44 6.25 -1.81 0.67
N TYR A 45 6.09 -1.52 -0.62
CA TYR A 45 5.02 -0.69 -1.14
C TYR A 45 4.12 -1.49 -2.07
N ALA A 46 2.81 -1.28 -1.97
CA ALA A 46 1.87 -1.87 -2.90
C ALA A 46 1.91 -1.15 -4.27
N VAL A 47 2.12 0.17 -4.24
CA VAL A 47 2.20 1.01 -5.44
C VAL A 47 3.33 2.03 -5.25
N ALA A 48 4.13 2.22 -6.30
CA ALA A 48 5.05 3.34 -6.45
C ALA A 48 4.49 4.29 -7.53
N VAL A 49 4.26 5.54 -7.16
CA VAL A 49 3.91 6.63 -8.08
C VAL A 49 5.18 7.44 -8.28
N LEU A 50 5.70 7.46 -9.51
CA LEU A 50 7.01 8.00 -9.81
C LEU A 50 6.89 9.11 -10.87
N ASP A 51 7.33 10.32 -10.55
CA ASP A 51 7.58 11.29 -11.59
C ASP A 51 8.71 10.84 -12.49
N ARG A 52 8.59 11.03 -13.79
CA ARG A 52 9.57 10.56 -14.76
C ARG A 52 10.88 11.34 -14.68
N ASP A 53 10.77 12.66 -14.53
CA ASP A 53 11.87 13.60 -14.68
C ASP A 53 12.32 14.15 -13.31
N MET A 54 12.84 13.26 -12.44
CA MET A 54 13.34 13.63 -11.12
C MET A 54 14.85 13.87 -11.12
N PRO A 55 15.37 14.73 -10.21
CA PRO A 55 16.81 14.85 -9.98
C PRO A 55 17.42 13.56 -9.41
N GLY A 56 18.71 13.38 -9.64
CA GLY A 56 19.41 12.16 -9.32
C GLY A 56 19.03 11.05 -10.28
N ARG A 57 18.34 10.02 -9.78
CA ARG A 57 17.80 8.97 -10.64
C ARG A 57 16.42 9.33 -11.17
N THR A 58 16.24 9.08 -12.46
CA THR A 58 14.96 9.28 -13.12
C THR A 58 13.92 8.25 -12.68
N GLY A 59 12.63 8.56 -12.83
CA GLY A 59 11.55 7.60 -12.58
C GLY A 59 11.67 6.33 -13.43
N ASP A 60 12.20 6.44 -14.66
CA ASP A 60 12.48 5.30 -15.53
C ASP A 60 13.56 4.37 -14.95
N GLU A 61 14.58 4.93 -14.27
CA GLU A 61 15.63 4.14 -13.61
C GLU A 61 15.12 3.47 -12.35
N VAL A 62 14.33 4.18 -11.55
CA VAL A 62 13.65 3.62 -10.37
C VAL A 62 12.70 2.49 -10.76
N CYS A 63 11.92 2.69 -11.84
CA CYS A 63 11.02 1.67 -12.39
C CYS A 63 11.78 0.39 -12.77
N ARG A 64 12.89 0.52 -13.53
CA ARG A 64 13.74 -0.64 -13.90
C ARG A 64 14.26 -1.37 -12.67
N TRP A 65 14.70 -0.64 -11.66
CA TRP A 65 15.19 -1.22 -10.42
C TRP A 65 14.09 -2.02 -9.68
N ILE A 66 12.86 -1.49 -9.58
CA ILE A 66 11.72 -2.19 -8.97
C ILE A 66 11.44 -3.51 -9.69
N VAL A 67 11.40 -3.47 -11.02
CA VAL A 67 11.15 -4.66 -11.85
C VAL A 67 12.24 -5.72 -11.67
N GLN A 68 13.51 -5.30 -11.66
CA GLN A 68 14.66 -6.21 -11.48
C GLN A 68 14.73 -6.81 -10.07
N SER A 69 14.26 -6.08 -9.07
CA SER A 69 14.27 -6.52 -7.67
C SER A 69 13.12 -7.44 -7.29
N GLU A 70 12.19 -7.72 -8.21
CA GLU A 70 11.02 -8.59 -8.02
C GLU A 70 10.18 -8.25 -6.76
N LEU A 71 10.16 -6.97 -6.35
CA LEU A 71 9.50 -6.51 -5.13
C LEU A 71 7.97 -6.66 -5.16
N GLY A 72 7.39 -6.93 -6.33
CA GLY A 72 5.94 -7.01 -6.51
C GLY A 72 5.19 -5.67 -6.40
N THR A 73 5.92 -4.56 -6.24
CA THR A 73 5.39 -3.20 -6.21
C THR A 73 4.84 -2.83 -7.59
N ARG A 74 3.59 -2.34 -7.66
CA ARG A 74 3.00 -1.81 -8.89
C ARG A 74 3.48 -0.40 -9.17
N ILE A 75 3.65 -0.07 -10.45
CA ILE A 75 4.31 1.16 -10.85
C ILE A 75 3.38 2.02 -11.70
N LEU A 76 3.12 3.25 -11.23
CA LEU A 76 2.46 4.32 -11.98
C LEU A 76 3.49 5.40 -12.29
N ILE A 77 3.77 5.64 -13.57
CA ILE A 77 4.67 6.72 -14.00
C ILE A 77 3.84 7.98 -14.29
N LEU A 78 4.25 9.10 -13.69
CA LEU A 78 3.75 10.42 -14.03
C LEU A 78 4.67 11.00 -15.12
N THR A 79 4.10 11.54 -16.21
CA THR A 79 4.88 12.04 -17.34
C THR A 79 4.31 13.36 -17.86
N ALA A 80 5.17 14.25 -18.36
CA ALA A 80 4.72 15.47 -19.04
C ALA A 80 3.95 15.15 -20.33
N ALA A 81 2.96 15.97 -20.68
CA ALA A 81 2.22 15.84 -21.93
C ALA A 81 3.15 16.12 -23.12
N GLY A 82 3.59 15.11 -23.87
CA GLY A 82 4.52 15.34 -24.98
C GLY A 82 4.80 14.21 -25.95
N GLY A 83 4.43 12.96 -25.70
CA GLY A 83 4.83 11.97 -26.67
C GLY A 83 4.04 10.65 -26.67
N ILE A 84 3.33 10.39 -27.78
CA ILE A 84 2.86 9.04 -28.12
C ILE A 84 4.06 8.07 -28.21
N ARG A 85 5.24 8.56 -28.62
CA ARG A 85 6.50 7.78 -28.65
C ARG A 85 7.01 7.43 -27.25
N ASP A 86 6.81 8.29 -26.25
CA ASP A 86 7.25 8.06 -24.87
C ASP A 86 6.42 6.97 -24.17
N ARG A 87 5.13 6.81 -24.53
CA ARG A 87 4.29 5.72 -24.01
C ARG A 87 4.72 4.35 -24.56
N VAL A 88 5.11 4.29 -25.84
CA VAL A 88 5.52 3.03 -26.48
C VAL A 88 6.90 2.57 -25.97
N SER A 89 7.84 3.48 -25.75
CA SER A 89 9.13 3.17 -25.12
C SER A 89 9.00 2.84 -23.64
N GLY A 90 8.02 3.42 -22.95
CA GLY A 90 7.74 3.19 -21.53
C GLY A 90 7.16 1.80 -21.23
N PHE A 91 6.35 1.21 -22.10
CA PHE A 91 5.86 -0.17 -21.93
C PHE A 91 6.98 -1.21 -21.90
N GLY A 92 8.16 -0.92 -22.48
CA GLY A 92 9.35 -1.76 -22.39
C GLY A 92 10.07 -1.69 -21.05
N LEU A 93 9.72 -0.74 -20.16
CA LEU A 93 10.36 -0.53 -18.85
C LEU A 93 9.72 -1.35 -17.73
N GLY A 94 8.53 -1.92 -17.96
CA GLY A 94 7.81 -2.74 -16.98
C GLY A 94 6.89 -1.97 -16.03
N ALA A 95 6.58 -0.68 -16.32
CA ALA A 95 5.56 0.06 -15.59
C ALA A 95 4.16 -0.53 -15.85
N ASP A 96 3.31 -0.54 -14.82
CA ASP A 96 1.94 -1.07 -14.89
C ASP A 96 0.95 -0.06 -15.49
N ASP A 97 1.17 1.26 -15.32
CA ASP A 97 0.32 2.31 -15.87
C ASP A 97 1.08 3.64 -16.01
N TYR A 98 0.51 4.57 -16.79
CA TYR A 98 1.05 5.91 -17.05
C TYR A 98 -0.05 6.95 -16.89
N LEU A 99 0.30 8.10 -16.30
CA LEU A 99 -0.60 9.25 -16.16
C LEU A 99 0.11 10.53 -16.61
N THR A 100 -0.52 11.27 -17.52
CA THR A 100 0.07 12.52 -18.02
C THR A 100 -0.25 13.71 -17.14
N LYS A 101 0.76 14.55 -16.87
CA LYS A 101 0.59 15.87 -16.24
C LYS A 101 0.10 16.88 -17.31
N PRO A 102 -0.86 17.79 -16.99
CA PRO A 102 -1.59 17.85 -15.74
C PRO A 102 -2.70 16.80 -15.66
N PHE A 103 -2.96 16.29 -14.46
CA PHE A 103 -3.99 15.29 -14.18
C PHE A 103 -4.98 15.75 -13.11
N ALA A 104 -6.17 15.18 -13.11
CA ALA A 104 -7.11 15.33 -12.01
C ALA A 104 -6.73 14.39 -10.86
N PHE A 105 -6.77 14.88 -9.61
CA PHE A 105 -6.48 14.02 -8.44
C PHE A 105 -7.37 12.77 -8.40
N ALA A 106 -8.66 12.89 -8.77
CA ALA A 106 -9.58 11.75 -8.79
C ALA A 106 -9.13 10.64 -9.76
N GLU A 107 -8.51 11.00 -10.90
CA GLU A 107 -7.96 10.05 -11.86
C GLU A 107 -6.74 9.33 -11.28
N LEU A 108 -5.78 10.08 -10.72
CA LEU A 108 -4.61 9.50 -10.05
C LEU A 108 -5.04 8.54 -8.95
N ALA A 109 -5.94 8.96 -8.07
CA ALA A 109 -6.42 8.15 -6.97
C ALA A 109 -7.10 6.85 -7.45
N ALA A 110 -7.92 6.93 -8.50
CA ALA A 110 -8.57 5.74 -9.09
C ALA A 110 -7.55 4.75 -9.67
N ARG A 111 -6.49 5.24 -10.35
CA ARG A 111 -5.41 4.40 -10.89
C ARG A 111 -4.58 3.76 -9.79
N VAL A 112 -4.18 4.51 -8.77
CA VAL A 112 -3.45 3.99 -7.61
C VAL A 112 -4.27 2.91 -6.89
N GLN A 113 -5.57 3.12 -6.70
CA GLN A 113 -6.46 2.10 -6.13
C GLN A 113 -6.58 0.87 -7.02
N ALA A 114 -6.68 1.05 -8.33
CA ALA A 114 -6.77 -0.07 -9.27
C ALA A 114 -5.49 -0.92 -9.29
N LEU A 115 -4.32 -0.28 -9.26
CA LEU A 115 -3.02 -0.95 -9.19
C LEU A 115 -2.85 -1.68 -7.85
N GLY A 116 -3.17 -1.03 -6.74
CA GLY A 116 -3.05 -1.62 -5.41
C GLY A 116 -4.04 -2.76 -5.13
N ARG A 117 -5.09 -2.93 -5.94
CA ARG A 117 -6.00 -4.08 -5.88
C ARG A 117 -5.42 -5.34 -6.53
N ARG A 118 -4.44 -5.20 -7.43
CA ARG A 118 -3.78 -6.36 -8.04
C ARG A 118 -2.83 -6.96 -7.01
N PRO A 119 -3.00 -8.23 -6.59
CA PRO A 119 -2.08 -8.84 -5.65
C PRO A 119 -0.66 -8.85 -6.25
N PRO A 120 0.39 -8.70 -5.40
CA PRO A 120 1.75 -8.97 -5.84
C PRO A 120 1.84 -10.37 -6.44
N ALA A 121 2.71 -10.58 -7.41
CA ALA A 121 2.94 -11.89 -7.99
C ALA A 121 3.29 -12.89 -6.87
N GLY A 122 2.51 -13.99 -6.76
CA GLY A 122 2.71 -15.02 -5.73
C GLY A 122 1.81 -14.93 -4.50
N PHE A 123 1.01 -13.87 -4.32
CA PHE A 123 0.04 -13.80 -3.21
C PHE A 123 -1.37 -14.16 -3.69
N ALA A 124 -2.09 -14.95 -2.89
CA ALA A 124 -3.49 -15.22 -3.15
C ALA A 124 -4.31 -13.92 -3.09
N PRO A 125 -5.11 -13.60 -4.13
CA PRO A 125 -5.94 -12.39 -4.13
C PRO A 125 -7.02 -12.43 -3.04
N VAL A 126 -7.40 -13.62 -2.62
CA VAL A 126 -8.35 -13.89 -1.56
C VAL A 126 -7.64 -14.69 -0.48
N LEU A 127 -7.64 -14.19 0.74
CA LEU A 127 -7.18 -14.92 1.91
C LEU A 127 -8.41 -15.55 2.56
N ASP A 128 -8.35 -16.84 2.85
CA ASP A 128 -9.44 -17.59 3.49
C ASP A 128 -8.86 -18.42 4.62
N GLU A 129 -9.11 -18.00 5.84
CA GLU A 129 -8.63 -18.66 7.05
C GLU A 129 -9.67 -18.54 8.19
N HIS A 130 -9.94 -19.62 8.89
CA HIS A 130 -10.80 -19.67 10.08
C HIS A 130 -12.21 -19.06 9.85
N GLY A 131 -12.80 -19.25 8.64
CA GLY A 131 -14.10 -18.69 8.30
C GLY A 131 -14.08 -17.19 7.95
N VAL A 132 -12.90 -16.57 7.93
CA VAL A 132 -12.71 -15.19 7.46
C VAL A 132 -12.16 -15.21 6.05
N VAL A 133 -12.92 -14.60 5.13
CA VAL A 133 -12.53 -14.40 3.74
C VAL A 133 -12.20 -12.92 3.54
N LEU A 134 -10.99 -12.63 3.07
CA LEU A 134 -10.53 -11.27 2.77
C LEU A 134 -10.26 -11.15 1.27
N ASP A 135 -11.19 -10.52 0.55
CA ASP A 135 -11.05 -10.19 -0.88
C ASP A 135 -10.28 -8.86 -1.01
N THR A 136 -8.97 -8.97 -1.19
CA THR A 136 -8.12 -7.78 -1.28
C THR A 136 -8.38 -6.93 -2.52
N PRO A 137 -8.66 -7.50 -3.73
CA PRO A 137 -9.04 -6.74 -4.91
C PRO A 137 -10.34 -5.96 -4.76
N ARG A 138 -11.36 -6.53 -4.08
CA ARG A 138 -12.63 -5.85 -3.85
C ARG A 138 -12.66 -5.00 -2.59
N HIS A 139 -11.62 -5.11 -1.75
CA HIS A 139 -11.55 -4.47 -0.45
C HIS A 139 -12.74 -4.85 0.46
N GLN A 140 -13.10 -6.14 0.44
CA GLN A 140 -14.20 -6.71 1.18
C GLN A 140 -13.71 -7.80 2.13
N ALA A 141 -14.31 -7.86 3.29
CA ALA A 141 -14.06 -8.91 4.28
C ALA A 141 -15.37 -9.57 4.67
N PHE A 142 -15.35 -10.87 4.83
CA PHE A 142 -16.51 -11.66 5.25
C PHE A 142 -16.11 -12.55 6.42
N ARG A 143 -17.05 -12.82 7.31
CA ARG A 143 -16.95 -13.89 8.29
C ARG A 143 -18.15 -14.81 8.17
N ASP A 144 -17.88 -16.11 7.98
CA ASP A 144 -18.91 -17.15 7.81
C ASP A 144 -19.95 -16.77 6.73
N GLY A 145 -19.49 -16.06 5.67
CA GLY A 145 -20.30 -15.59 4.54
C GLY A 145 -20.99 -14.23 4.75
N GLU A 146 -20.95 -13.66 5.95
CA GLU A 146 -21.51 -12.33 6.22
C GLU A 146 -20.48 -11.22 6.00
N LEU A 147 -20.88 -10.15 5.29
CA LEU A 147 -20.03 -9.00 5.00
C LEU A 147 -19.70 -8.23 6.28
N LEU A 148 -18.40 -8.00 6.52
CA LEU A 148 -17.92 -7.19 7.62
C LEU A 148 -17.77 -5.72 7.18
N ASP A 149 -18.36 -4.81 7.92
CA ASP A 149 -18.19 -3.37 7.73
C ASP A 149 -16.89 -2.91 8.39
N LEU A 150 -15.76 -3.04 7.66
CA LEU A 150 -14.44 -2.64 8.12
C LEU A 150 -14.06 -1.26 7.60
N THR A 151 -13.50 -0.44 8.48
CA THR A 151 -12.80 0.76 8.03
C THR A 151 -11.55 0.38 7.25
N PRO A 152 -11.00 1.26 6.38
CA PRO A 152 -9.78 0.96 5.62
C PRO A 152 -8.58 0.59 6.49
N LYS A 153 -8.45 1.18 7.68
CA LYS A 153 -7.38 0.84 8.64
C LYS A 153 -7.57 -0.55 9.27
N GLU A 154 -8.80 -0.89 9.65
CA GLU A 154 -9.14 -2.22 10.14
C GLU A 154 -8.90 -3.28 9.07
N PHE A 155 -9.30 -3.01 7.83
CA PHE A 155 -9.03 -3.90 6.69
C PHE A 155 -7.52 -4.11 6.49
N ALA A 156 -6.72 -3.04 6.55
CA ALA A 156 -5.26 -3.10 6.42
C ALA A 156 -4.64 -3.96 7.54
N VAL A 157 -5.02 -3.74 8.80
CA VAL A 157 -4.55 -4.53 9.95
C VAL A 157 -4.93 -6.00 9.80
N LEU A 158 -6.19 -6.29 9.43
CA LEU A 158 -6.63 -7.68 9.22
C LEU A 158 -5.85 -8.35 8.09
N SER A 159 -5.62 -7.63 6.98
CA SER A 159 -4.83 -8.13 5.85
C SER A 159 -3.39 -8.49 6.25
N VAL A 160 -2.73 -7.65 7.05
CA VAL A 160 -1.37 -7.93 7.55
C VAL A 160 -1.36 -9.17 8.43
N LEU A 161 -2.29 -9.26 9.35
CA LEU A 161 -2.38 -10.38 10.29
C LEU A 161 -2.67 -11.71 9.58
N MET A 162 -3.62 -11.75 8.65
CA MET A 162 -3.94 -12.96 7.88
C MET A 162 -2.77 -13.39 6.96
N ARG A 163 -2.10 -12.44 6.30
CA ARG A 163 -0.91 -12.76 5.47
C ARG A 163 0.25 -13.34 6.27
N SER A 164 0.30 -13.06 7.55
CA SER A 164 1.34 -13.60 8.44
C SER A 164 1.09 -15.05 8.87
N SER A 165 0.02 -15.69 8.38
CA SER A 165 -0.26 -17.14 8.52
C SER A 165 -0.03 -17.67 9.94
N GLY A 166 -0.65 -17.06 10.94
CA GLY A 166 -0.52 -17.46 12.35
C GLY A 166 0.77 -17.03 13.05
N GLN A 167 1.68 -16.32 12.37
CA GLN A 167 2.85 -15.72 13.02
C GLN A 167 2.46 -14.48 13.82
N VAL A 168 3.28 -14.15 14.84
CA VAL A 168 3.07 -12.97 15.66
C VAL A 168 3.60 -11.74 14.92
N VAL A 169 2.74 -10.73 14.76
CA VAL A 169 3.09 -9.44 14.17
C VAL A 169 3.16 -8.40 15.27
N SER A 170 4.26 -7.66 15.34
CA SER A 170 4.43 -6.61 16.36
C SER A 170 3.52 -5.41 16.10
N ALA A 171 3.29 -4.60 17.13
CA ALA A 171 2.50 -3.38 16.98
C ALA A 171 3.19 -2.37 16.05
N GLU A 172 4.52 -2.34 16.06
CA GLU A 172 5.34 -1.49 15.20
C GLU A 172 5.15 -1.87 13.73
N VAL A 173 5.22 -3.15 13.39
CA VAL A 173 4.99 -3.65 12.03
C VAL A 173 3.56 -3.37 11.57
N LEU A 174 2.55 -3.53 12.43
CA LEU A 174 1.18 -3.18 12.10
C LEU A 174 1.02 -1.67 11.88
N LEU A 175 1.67 -0.84 12.69
CA LEU A 175 1.66 0.60 12.53
C LEU A 175 2.30 0.99 11.19
N GLU A 176 3.47 0.46 10.89
CA GLU A 176 4.21 0.74 9.66
C GLU A 176 3.44 0.34 8.39
N GLN A 177 2.79 -0.83 8.39
CA GLN A 177 2.11 -1.34 7.20
C GLN A 177 0.69 -0.79 7.00
N ALA A 178 -0.01 -0.41 8.07
CA ALA A 178 -1.37 0.12 7.99
C ALA A 178 -1.46 1.64 8.15
N TRP A 179 -0.41 2.30 8.67
CA TRP A 179 -0.27 3.75 8.75
C TRP A 179 0.99 4.17 8.00
N ASP A 180 1.20 5.48 7.82
CA ASP A 180 2.40 6.03 7.18
C ASP A 180 3.55 6.25 8.19
N GLU A 181 4.72 6.64 7.68
CA GLU A 181 5.92 6.91 8.49
C GLU A 181 5.75 8.08 9.49
N HIS A 182 4.73 8.93 9.31
CA HIS A 182 4.41 10.02 10.23
C HIS A 182 3.48 9.60 11.38
N ALA A 183 3.06 8.33 11.39
CA ALA A 183 2.26 7.83 12.51
C ALA A 183 3.10 7.81 13.79
N ASP A 184 2.61 8.50 14.82
CA ASP A 184 3.27 8.51 16.12
C ASP A 184 3.40 7.08 16.69
N PRO A 185 4.62 6.55 16.87
CA PRO A 185 4.82 5.20 17.39
C PRO A 185 4.28 5.00 18.82
N PHE A 186 4.04 6.06 19.56
CA PHE A 186 3.44 6.03 20.90
C PHE A 186 1.90 6.06 20.87
N THR A 187 1.30 6.10 19.68
CA THR A 187 -0.16 6.11 19.55
C THR A 187 -0.78 4.76 19.94
N ASN A 188 -2.00 4.82 20.47
CA ASN A 188 -2.82 3.64 20.70
C ASN A 188 -3.60 3.16 19.44
N ALA A 189 -3.29 3.69 18.27
CA ALA A 189 -4.07 3.45 17.03
C ALA A 189 -4.18 1.96 16.69
N VAL A 190 -3.08 1.20 16.76
CA VAL A 190 -3.07 -0.25 16.53
C VAL A 190 -3.96 -0.97 17.54
N ARG A 191 -3.85 -0.62 18.83
CA ARG A 191 -4.65 -1.24 19.89
C ARG A 191 -6.13 -0.99 19.71
N VAL A 192 -6.50 0.23 19.33
CA VAL A 192 -7.91 0.60 19.04
C VAL A 192 -8.42 -0.17 17.82
N ALA A 193 -7.65 -0.22 16.73
CA ALA A 193 -8.01 -0.97 15.54
C ALA A 193 -8.21 -2.46 15.83
N VAL A 194 -7.31 -3.09 16.60
CA VAL A 194 -7.43 -4.48 17.00
C VAL A 194 -8.64 -4.71 17.90
N MET A 195 -8.93 -3.79 18.82
CA MET A 195 -10.11 -3.87 19.69
C MET A 195 -11.41 -3.83 18.88
N THR A 196 -11.52 -2.91 17.92
CA THR A 196 -12.71 -2.81 17.06
C THR A 196 -12.82 -3.98 16.09
N LEU A 197 -11.71 -4.46 15.53
CA LEU A 197 -11.67 -5.68 14.72
C LEU A 197 -12.18 -6.89 15.48
N ARG A 198 -11.72 -7.13 16.71
CA ARG A 198 -12.22 -8.23 17.54
C ARG A 198 -13.72 -8.20 17.72
N ARG A 199 -14.28 -7.02 17.99
CA ARG A 199 -15.73 -6.84 18.12
C ARG A 199 -16.48 -7.14 16.82
N LYS A 200 -15.94 -6.74 15.67
CA LYS A 200 -16.55 -6.97 14.35
C LYS A 200 -16.41 -8.41 13.87
N LEU A 201 -15.28 -9.05 14.19
CA LEU A 201 -15.06 -10.46 13.92
C LEU A 201 -15.91 -11.36 14.81
N GLY A 202 -16.27 -10.95 16.03
CA GLY A 202 -17.11 -11.72 16.94
C GLY A 202 -16.44 -12.96 17.53
N ASP A 203 -17.25 -13.93 17.97
CA ASP A 203 -16.78 -15.17 18.60
C ASP A 203 -16.76 -16.35 17.62
N PRO A 204 -15.84 -17.32 17.80
CA PRO A 204 -14.71 -17.29 18.73
C PRO A 204 -13.66 -16.24 18.32
N PRO A 205 -12.88 -15.71 19.29
CA PRO A 205 -11.90 -14.66 18.99
C PRO A 205 -10.78 -15.19 18.08
N LEU A 206 -10.52 -14.50 16.95
CA LEU A 206 -9.50 -14.89 15.97
C LEU A 206 -8.21 -14.05 16.08
N ILE A 207 -8.23 -12.91 16.75
CA ILE A 207 -7.03 -12.11 16.96
C ILE A 207 -6.60 -12.24 18.41
N HIS A 208 -5.43 -12.82 18.64
CA HIS A 208 -4.86 -13.06 19.96
C HIS A 208 -3.76 -12.07 20.27
N THR A 209 -3.70 -11.60 21.53
CA THR A 209 -2.56 -10.80 22.01
C THR A 209 -1.48 -11.72 22.54
N VAL A 210 -0.27 -11.57 22.03
CA VAL A 210 0.93 -12.17 22.60
C VAL A 210 1.62 -11.10 23.47
N PRO A 211 1.58 -11.22 24.80
CA PRO A 211 2.05 -10.15 25.69
C PRO A 211 3.49 -9.72 25.37
N ARG A 212 3.71 -8.41 25.25
CA ARG A 212 5.00 -7.77 24.95
C ARG A 212 5.58 -8.08 23.57
N VAL A 213 4.89 -8.85 22.73
CA VAL A 213 5.36 -9.20 21.38
C VAL A 213 4.46 -8.60 20.30
N GLY A 214 3.13 -8.79 20.39
CA GLY A 214 2.23 -8.28 19.36
C GLY A 214 0.90 -9.02 19.28
N TYR A 215 0.44 -9.24 18.04
CA TYR A 215 -0.84 -9.86 17.74
C TYR A 215 -0.68 -11.01 16.75
N ARG A 216 -1.54 -12.00 16.84
CA ARG A 216 -1.57 -13.17 15.97
C ARG A 216 -3.00 -13.42 15.51
N PHE A 217 -3.18 -13.80 14.25
CA PHE A 217 -4.46 -14.27 13.71
C PHE A 217 -4.51 -15.81 13.74
N GLY A 218 -5.69 -16.36 14.07
CA GLY A 218 -5.91 -17.78 14.19
C GLY A 218 -5.46 -18.35 15.54
N GLY A 219 -5.83 -19.59 15.79
CA GLY A 219 -5.51 -20.34 17.02
C GLY A 219 -4.19 -21.07 16.94
#